data_0375a7b70cd6280683d4440dedd19db1
#
_entry.id   0375a7b70cd6280683d4440dedd19db1
#
_cell.length_a   1.000
_cell.length_b   1.000
_cell.length_c   1.000
_cell.angle_alpha   90.00
_cell.angle_beta   90.00
_cell.angle_gamma   90.00
#
_symmetry.space_group_name_H-M   'P 1'
#
loop_
_entity.id
_entity.type
_entity.pdbx_description
1 polymer ?
#
loop_
_entity_poly.entity_id
_entity_poly.type
_entity_poly.pdbx_seq_one_letter_code
_entity_poly.pdbx_strand_id
1 'polypeptide(L)'
;MKKITYALALPVFHLLCTGSAYALIDCEKDAQLAHPLPWCSSPIIIDTDGKGFHLTSAQNGVLFDIAGNGRLVQMAWTAAGSTNAFLALPHNGEILTGKDLFGNFTPQPPSDHPNGFIALAVYDKIENGGNGDGIIDETDAIFPSLRLWIDKNHDGFAEPEEVFTLPELGVFSISLRYRQSRREDIFGNLFRYKARINLTDPEENESKAGPLAYDVFFESIGSN
;
A
#
# COMPACT_ATOMS: atom_id res chain seq x y z
N MET A 1 20.63 73.59 32.81
CA MET A 1 20.26 72.26 33.24
C MET A 1 19.62 71.53 32.05
N LYS A 2 20.39 70.60 31.39
CA LYS A 2 19.91 69.82 30.25
C LYS A 2 19.36 68.47 30.77
N LYS A 3 18.10 68.19 30.55
CA LYS A 3 17.46 66.94 30.87
C LYS A 3 17.81 65.90 29.73
N ILE A 4 18.48 64.87 30.11
CA ILE A 4 18.75 63.69 29.21
C ILE A 4 17.64 62.68 29.42
N THR A 5 16.85 62.43 28.40
CA THR A 5 15.79 61.43 28.38
C THR A 5 16.40 60.16 27.79
N TYR A 6 16.48 59.10 28.60
CA TYR A 6 16.85 57.75 28.12
C TYR A 6 15.61 57.05 27.58
N ALA A 7 15.62 56.72 26.31
CA ALA A 7 14.64 55.83 25.73
C ALA A 7 15.09 54.36 25.95
N LEU A 8 14.33 53.63 26.73
CA LEU A 8 14.50 52.18 26.85
C LEU A 8 13.97 51.49 25.56
N ALA A 9 14.87 50.96 24.80
CA ALA A 9 14.51 50.04 23.71
C ALA A 9 14.32 48.66 24.28
N LEU A 10 13.09 48.13 24.23
CA LEU A 10 12.78 46.76 24.53
C LEU A 10 13.21 45.90 23.34
N PRO A 11 13.91 44.78 23.57
CA PRO A 11 14.20 43.85 22.47
C PRO A 11 12.93 43.13 22.05
N VAL A 12 12.58 43.26 20.78
CA VAL A 12 11.56 42.43 20.14
C VAL A 12 12.15 41.04 19.96
N PHE A 13 11.73 40.11 20.83
CA PHE A 13 12.01 38.70 20.64
C PHE A 13 11.21 38.23 19.42
N HIS A 14 11.90 38.07 18.28
CA HIS A 14 11.38 37.28 17.16
C HIS A 14 11.37 35.81 17.57
N LEU A 15 10.20 35.33 17.92
CA LEU A 15 9.96 33.89 18.06
C LEU A 15 10.14 33.29 16.67
N LEU A 16 11.33 32.77 16.39
CA LEU A 16 11.57 31.93 15.23
C LEU A 16 10.77 30.64 15.45
N CYS A 17 9.64 30.57 14.79
CA CYS A 17 8.91 29.32 14.61
C CYS A 17 9.84 28.40 13.79
N THR A 18 10.65 27.59 14.47
CA THR A 18 11.35 26.48 13.82
C THR A 18 10.30 25.44 13.52
N GLY A 19 9.67 25.58 12.35
CA GLY A 19 8.91 24.49 11.77
C GLY A 19 9.88 23.30 11.67
N SER A 20 9.60 22.25 12.41
CA SER A 20 10.29 20.97 12.21
C SER A 20 10.06 20.61 10.75
N ALA A 21 11.10 20.77 9.94
CA ALA A 21 11.12 20.16 8.62
C ALA A 21 11.11 18.64 8.87
N TYR A 22 9.95 18.04 8.79
CA TYR A 22 9.85 16.60 8.66
C TYR A 22 10.62 16.27 7.38
N ALA A 23 11.78 15.64 7.52
CA ALA A 23 12.47 15.09 6.37
C ALA A 23 11.47 14.15 5.68
N LEU A 24 11.17 14.44 4.42
CA LEU A 24 10.37 13.53 3.61
C LEU A 24 11.11 12.20 3.62
N ILE A 25 10.53 11.22 4.30
CA ILE A 25 11.10 9.88 4.39
C ILE A 25 10.93 9.28 2.99
N ASP A 26 12.06 9.01 2.36
CA ASP A 26 12.08 8.33 1.07
C ASP A 26 11.89 6.84 1.32
N CYS A 27 10.64 6.39 1.28
CA CYS A 27 10.27 5.00 1.53
C CYS A 27 10.97 4.01 0.59
N GLU A 28 11.48 4.46 -0.56
CA GLU A 28 12.28 3.63 -1.46
C GLU A 28 13.67 3.34 -0.88
N LYS A 29 14.25 4.29 -0.14
CA LYS A 29 15.53 4.08 0.55
C LYS A 29 15.40 3.35 1.87
N ASP A 30 14.28 3.56 2.59
CA ASP A 30 14.02 2.89 3.85
C ASP A 30 13.76 1.39 3.69
N ALA A 31 13.21 0.95 2.55
CA ALA A 31 13.02 -0.46 2.24
C ALA A 31 14.34 -1.27 2.17
N GLN A 32 15.50 -0.59 1.97
CA GLN A 32 16.84 -1.19 1.98
C GLN A 32 17.41 -1.38 3.38
N LEU A 33 16.78 -0.82 4.41
CA LEU A 33 17.21 -1.02 5.78
C LEU A 33 16.90 -2.46 6.21
N ALA A 34 17.76 -3.05 7.03
CA ALA A 34 17.56 -4.38 7.62
C ALA A 34 16.24 -4.49 8.40
N HIS A 35 15.64 -3.36 8.76
CA HIS A 35 14.35 -3.20 9.41
C HIS A 35 13.63 -2.02 8.77
N PRO A 36 12.88 -2.23 7.66
CA PRO A 36 12.10 -1.15 7.06
C PRO A 36 11.13 -0.58 8.09
N LEU A 37 11.01 0.74 8.06
CA LEU A 37 10.18 1.45 9.02
C LEU A 37 8.70 1.18 8.72
N PRO A 38 7.85 0.92 9.71
CA PRO A 38 6.44 0.56 9.50
C PRO A 38 5.61 1.59 8.73
N TRP A 39 6.06 2.85 8.69
CA TRP A 39 5.40 3.93 7.95
C TRP A 39 5.67 3.96 6.44
N CYS A 40 6.48 3.04 5.94
CA CYS A 40 6.71 2.85 4.50
C CYS A 40 6.20 1.49 4.04
N SER A 41 5.00 1.15 4.40
CA SER A 41 4.41 -0.16 4.10
C SER A 41 3.33 -0.08 3.03
N SER A 42 3.33 -1.07 2.18
CA SER A 42 2.36 -1.14 1.09
C SER A 42 1.65 -2.48 1.05
N PRO A 43 0.37 -2.49 0.68
CA PRO A 43 -0.29 -3.60 0.01
C PRO A 43 -0.69 -3.26 -1.42
N ILE A 44 -0.90 -4.30 -2.25
CA ILE A 44 -1.66 -4.18 -3.49
C ILE A 44 -3.14 -3.99 -3.17
N ILE A 45 -3.74 -2.93 -3.77
CA ILE A 45 -5.16 -2.65 -3.72
C ILE A 45 -5.74 -2.66 -5.13
N ILE A 46 -6.94 -3.22 -5.27
CA ILE A 46 -7.69 -3.33 -6.52
C ILE A 46 -8.99 -2.55 -6.39
N ASP A 47 -9.30 -1.71 -7.40
CA ASP A 47 -10.60 -1.07 -7.56
C ASP A 47 -11.53 -2.06 -8.28
N THR A 48 -12.42 -2.71 -7.52
CA THR A 48 -13.22 -3.82 -8.05
C THR A 48 -14.48 -3.36 -8.79
N ASP A 49 -14.95 -2.13 -8.60
CA ASP A 49 -16.17 -1.62 -9.24
C ASP A 49 -15.90 -0.47 -10.22
N GLY A 50 -14.64 -0.08 -10.43
CA GLY A 50 -14.23 0.95 -11.37
C GLY A 50 -14.55 2.38 -10.95
N LYS A 51 -14.91 2.62 -9.68
CA LYS A 51 -15.24 3.97 -9.18
C LYS A 51 -14.04 4.73 -8.64
N GLY A 52 -12.87 4.10 -8.60
CA GLY A 52 -11.64 4.68 -8.12
C GLY A 52 -11.29 4.26 -6.70
N PHE A 53 -10.20 4.81 -6.19
CA PHE A 53 -9.69 4.48 -4.87
C PHE A 53 -10.18 5.49 -3.85
N HIS A 54 -10.80 4.98 -2.79
CA HIS A 54 -11.32 5.73 -1.66
C HIS A 54 -10.57 5.30 -0.40
N LEU A 55 -9.56 6.10 -0.01
CA LEU A 55 -8.71 5.83 1.14
C LEU A 55 -8.95 6.90 2.22
N THR A 56 -8.44 6.64 3.42
CA THR A 56 -8.48 7.56 4.54
C THR A 56 -7.11 8.19 4.80
N SER A 57 -7.06 9.19 5.68
CA SER A 57 -5.81 9.61 6.32
C SER A 57 -5.40 8.59 7.38
N ALA A 58 -4.14 8.64 7.84
CA ALA A 58 -3.67 7.79 8.93
C ALA A 58 -4.48 8.00 10.23
N GLN A 59 -4.94 9.24 10.51
CA GLN A 59 -5.74 9.54 11.70
C GLN A 59 -7.12 8.87 11.68
N ASN A 60 -7.69 8.69 10.47
CA ASN A 60 -9.00 8.11 10.25
C ASN A 60 -8.90 6.67 9.70
N GLY A 61 -7.74 6.07 9.77
CA GLY A 61 -7.50 4.70 9.37
C GLY A 61 -7.63 3.71 10.51
N VAL A 62 -6.91 2.61 10.42
CA VAL A 62 -7.01 1.49 11.37
C VAL A 62 -5.68 1.20 12.07
N LEU A 63 -5.74 0.41 13.14
CA LEU A 63 -4.57 -0.22 13.74
C LEU A 63 -4.35 -1.59 13.08
N PHE A 64 -3.23 -1.77 12.40
CA PHE A 64 -2.91 -3.01 11.71
C PHE A 64 -1.43 -3.40 11.86
N ASP A 65 -1.13 -4.70 11.98
CA ASP A 65 0.26 -5.22 12.00
C ASP A 65 0.75 -5.43 10.57
N ILE A 66 1.02 -4.32 9.90
CA ILE A 66 1.43 -4.33 8.48
C ILE A 66 2.81 -5.00 8.26
N ALA A 67 3.68 -4.98 9.24
CA ALA A 67 5.01 -5.60 9.15
C ALA A 67 5.01 -7.08 9.58
N GLY A 68 3.93 -7.59 10.16
CA GLY A 68 3.83 -8.95 10.68
C GLY A 68 4.86 -9.23 11.77
N ASN A 69 5.07 -8.28 12.67
CA ASN A 69 6.04 -8.34 13.76
C ASN A 69 5.40 -8.23 15.16
N GLY A 70 4.08 -8.27 15.24
CA GLY A 70 3.30 -8.16 16.47
C GLY A 70 3.06 -6.72 16.95
N ARG A 71 3.42 -5.71 16.14
CA ARG A 71 3.21 -4.29 16.48
C ARG A 71 2.16 -3.69 15.58
N LEU A 72 1.08 -3.21 16.18
CA LEU A 72 0.05 -2.44 15.47
C LEU A 72 0.56 -1.04 15.15
N VAL A 73 0.29 -0.60 13.93
CA VAL A 73 0.58 0.76 13.45
C VAL A 73 -0.74 1.43 13.08
N GLN A 74 -0.95 2.66 13.55
CA GLN A 74 -2.06 3.50 13.10
C GLN A 74 -1.74 4.01 11.70
N MET A 75 -2.51 3.59 10.70
CA MET A 75 -2.20 3.87 9.30
C MET A 75 -3.46 4.15 8.50
N ALA A 76 -3.30 4.85 7.39
CA ALA A 76 -4.34 5.03 6.39
C ALA A 76 -4.87 3.68 5.89
N TRP A 77 -6.10 3.65 5.43
CA TRP A 77 -6.79 2.42 5.06
C TRP A 77 -7.80 2.66 3.93
N THR A 78 -8.47 1.61 3.46
CA THR A 78 -9.61 1.74 2.57
C THR A 78 -10.78 2.36 3.34
N ALA A 79 -11.52 3.28 2.74
CA ALA A 79 -12.63 3.96 3.42
C ALA A 79 -13.79 2.99 3.68
N ALA A 80 -14.50 3.17 4.79
CA ALA A 80 -15.67 2.38 5.13
C ALA A 80 -16.69 2.35 3.97
N GLY A 81 -17.17 1.15 3.63
CA GLY A 81 -18.11 0.93 2.53
C GLY A 81 -17.52 1.11 1.13
N SER A 82 -16.20 1.29 0.97
CA SER A 82 -15.57 1.26 -0.33
C SER A 82 -15.50 -0.19 -0.87
N THR A 83 -15.31 -0.31 -2.17
CA THR A 83 -15.14 -1.59 -2.87
C THR A 83 -13.66 -1.86 -3.19
N ASN A 84 -12.76 -1.07 -2.61
CA ASN A 84 -11.33 -1.26 -2.78
C ASN A 84 -10.87 -2.48 -1.98
N ALA A 85 -10.29 -3.44 -2.66
CA ALA A 85 -9.93 -4.73 -2.09
C ALA A 85 -8.42 -4.90 -1.97
N PHE A 86 -7.96 -5.40 -0.84
CA PHE A 86 -6.58 -5.84 -0.65
C PHE A 86 -6.37 -7.19 -1.32
N LEU A 87 -5.29 -7.33 -2.09
CA LEU A 87 -4.86 -8.64 -2.58
C LEU A 87 -4.15 -9.40 -1.47
N ALA A 88 -4.65 -10.59 -1.14
CA ALA A 88 -4.19 -11.39 -0.03
C ALA A 88 -3.93 -12.85 -0.39
N LEU A 89 -3.05 -13.48 0.38
CA LEU A 89 -2.85 -14.92 0.44
C LEU A 89 -3.01 -15.36 1.91
N PRO A 90 -4.21 -15.81 2.33
CA PRO A 90 -4.47 -16.18 3.71
C PRO A 90 -3.54 -17.31 4.20
N HIS A 91 -3.00 -17.17 5.41
CA HIS A 91 -2.30 -18.25 6.11
C HIS A 91 -3.28 -18.99 7.02
N ASN A 92 -3.36 -20.32 6.87
CA ASN A 92 -4.34 -21.14 7.60
C ASN A 92 -5.80 -20.69 7.45
N GLY A 93 -6.12 -20.00 6.35
CA GLY A 93 -7.45 -19.49 6.08
C GLY A 93 -7.74 -18.09 6.66
N GLU A 94 -6.77 -17.45 7.30
CA GLU A 94 -6.92 -16.14 7.95
C GLU A 94 -5.99 -15.10 7.32
N ILE A 95 -6.40 -13.82 7.37
CA ILE A 95 -5.63 -12.63 7.01
C ILE A 95 -5.46 -11.82 8.29
N LEU A 96 -4.24 -11.82 8.86
CA LEU A 96 -3.97 -11.25 10.18
C LEU A 96 -2.96 -10.11 10.14
N THR A 97 -2.08 -10.11 9.17
CA THR A 97 -0.95 -9.18 9.10
C THR A 97 -0.64 -8.78 7.66
N GLY A 98 0.22 -7.79 7.49
CA GLY A 98 0.70 -7.40 6.15
C GLY A 98 1.51 -8.49 5.43
N LYS A 99 1.93 -9.57 6.11
CA LYS A 99 2.55 -10.73 5.45
C LYS A 99 1.55 -11.59 4.70
N ASP A 100 0.27 -11.48 5.04
CA ASP A 100 -0.84 -12.15 4.35
C ASP A 100 -1.34 -11.31 3.16
N LEU A 101 -0.90 -10.04 3.08
CA LEU A 101 -1.16 -9.13 1.95
C LEU A 101 0.04 -9.16 0.99
N PHE A 102 -0.19 -8.82 -0.28
CA PHE A 102 0.91 -8.61 -1.23
C PHE A 102 1.40 -7.17 -1.16
N GLY A 103 2.57 -6.95 -0.56
CA GLY A 103 3.20 -5.65 -0.37
C GLY A 103 4.71 -5.77 -0.20
N ASN A 104 5.34 -4.70 0.26
CA ASN A 104 6.79 -4.67 0.47
C ASN A 104 7.26 -5.53 1.67
N PHE A 105 6.38 -5.90 2.60
CA PHE A 105 6.68 -6.82 3.72
C PHE A 105 6.41 -8.30 3.40
N THR A 106 5.77 -8.59 2.28
CA THR A 106 5.58 -9.97 1.82
C THR A 106 6.93 -10.58 1.45
N PRO A 107 7.21 -11.85 1.81
CA PRO A 107 8.44 -12.52 1.41
C PRO A 107 8.66 -12.47 -0.10
N GLN A 108 9.80 -11.91 -0.53
CA GLN A 108 10.12 -11.69 -1.93
C GLN A 108 11.65 -11.71 -2.14
N PRO A 109 12.15 -11.89 -3.38
CA PRO A 109 13.57 -11.77 -3.67
C PRO A 109 14.12 -10.40 -3.29
N PRO A 110 15.42 -10.30 -2.90
CA PRO A 110 16.05 -9.03 -2.62
C PRO A 110 15.89 -8.06 -3.80
N SER A 111 15.47 -6.83 -3.49
CA SER A 111 15.23 -5.76 -4.46
C SER A 111 15.53 -4.41 -3.80
N ASP A 112 16.03 -3.46 -4.59
CA ASP A 112 16.19 -2.07 -4.15
C ASP A 112 14.82 -1.37 -3.97
N HIS A 113 13.76 -1.94 -4.56
CA HIS A 113 12.40 -1.41 -4.54
C HIS A 113 11.39 -2.52 -4.27
N PRO A 114 11.40 -3.15 -3.07
CA PRO A 114 10.46 -4.21 -2.75
C PRO A 114 9.02 -3.71 -2.84
N ASN A 115 8.16 -4.52 -3.46
CA ASN A 115 6.76 -4.16 -3.68
C ASN A 115 5.90 -5.41 -3.89
N GLY A 116 4.59 -5.24 -3.81
CA GLY A 116 3.65 -6.36 -3.89
C GLY A 116 3.68 -7.12 -5.23
N PHE A 117 4.01 -6.46 -6.34
CA PHE A 117 4.11 -7.14 -7.64
C PHE A 117 5.35 -8.03 -7.74
N ILE A 118 6.49 -7.64 -7.11
CA ILE A 118 7.67 -8.51 -7.01
C ILE A 118 7.35 -9.75 -6.14
N ALA A 119 6.63 -9.54 -5.04
CA ALA A 119 6.20 -10.65 -4.19
C ALA A 119 5.25 -11.59 -4.93
N LEU A 120 4.31 -11.06 -5.69
CA LEU A 120 3.35 -11.83 -6.47
C LEU A 120 4.05 -12.60 -7.61
N ALA A 121 5.05 -12.01 -8.27
CA ALA A 121 5.81 -12.62 -9.35
C ALA A 121 6.59 -13.89 -8.95
N VAL A 122 6.75 -14.14 -7.65
CA VAL A 122 7.35 -15.40 -7.18
C VAL A 122 6.49 -16.59 -7.59
N TYR A 123 5.18 -16.41 -7.67
CA TYR A 123 4.21 -17.47 -7.94
C TYR A 123 3.94 -17.70 -9.43
N ASP A 124 4.39 -16.82 -10.32
CA ASP A 124 4.40 -17.02 -11.77
C ASP A 124 5.52 -17.96 -12.23
N LYS A 125 6.52 -18.20 -11.38
CA LYS A 125 7.65 -19.05 -11.71
C LYS A 125 7.24 -20.51 -11.81
N ILE A 126 7.79 -21.21 -12.80
CA ILE A 126 7.53 -22.63 -13.06
C ILE A 126 7.80 -23.50 -11.82
N GLU A 127 8.90 -23.22 -11.09
CA GLU A 127 9.25 -23.94 -9.86
C GLU A 127 8.24 -23.77 -8.72
N ASN A 128 7.37 -22.75 -8.79
CA ASN A 128 6.34 -22.45 -7.79
C ASN A 128 4.91 -22.75 -8.32
N GLY A 129 4.80 -23.43 -9.47
CA GLY A 129 3.53 -23.81 -10.06
C GLY A 129 2.90 -22.78 -10.99
N GLY A 130 3.67 -21.77 -11.37
CA GLY A 130 3.29 -20.79 -12.41
C GLY A 130 3.69 -21.28 -13.81
N ASN A 131 3.36 -20.47 -14.81
CA ASN A 131 3.68 -20.77 -16.22
C ASN A 131 4.76 -19.83 -16.80
N GLY A 132 5.14 -18.74 -16.10
CA GLY A 132 6.19 -17.79 -16.45
C GLY A 132 5.79 -16.80 -17.55
N ASP A 133 4.50 -16.54 -17.75
CA ASP A 133 4.01 -15.68 -18.83
C ASP A 133 3.92 -14.18 -18.43
N GLY A 134 4.08 -13.87 -17.14
CA GLY A 134 4.04 -12.52 -16.61
C GLY A 134 2.63 -12.05 -16.24
N ILE A 135 1.70 -13.00 -16.09
CA ILE A 135 0.34 -12.78 -15.60
C ILE A 135 0.08 -13.80 -14.49
N ILE A 136 -0.67 -13.42 -13.48
CA ILE A 136 -1.24 -14.35 -12.51
C ILE A 136 -2.71 -14.57 -12.86
N ASP A 137 -3.08 -15.80 -13.24
CA ASP A 137 -4.43 -16.18 -13.61
C ASP A 137 -4.71 -17.67 -13.27
N GLU A 138 -5.79 -18.23 -13.81
CA GLU A 138 -6.22 -19.61 -13.54
C GLU A 138 -5.20 -20.69 -13.93
N THR A 139 -4.20 -20.35 -14.74
CA THR A 139 -3.12 -21.27 -15.14
C THR A 139 -2.00 -21.38 -14.09
N ASP A 140 -2.00 -20.50 -13.11
CA ASP A 140 -1.05 -20.52 -11.98
C ASP A 140 -1.65 -21.23 -10.76
N ALA A 141 -0.90 -22.14 -10.15
CA ALA A 141 -1.35 -22.92 -9.00
C ALA A 141 -1.79 -22.06 -7.80
N ILE A 142 -1.26 -20.84 -7.69
CA ILE A 142 -1.59 -19.91 -6.60
C ILE A 142 -2.98 -19.28 -6.74
N PHE A 143 -3.47 -19.09 -7.98
CA PHE A 143 -4.64 -18.28 -8.26
C PHE A 143 -5.90 -18.67 -7.47
N PRO A 144 -6.28 -19.95 -7.33
CA PRO A 144 -7.44 -20.32 -6.53
C PRO A 144 -7.27 -20.08 -5.02
N SER A 145 -6.04 -19.86 -4.54
CA SER A 145 -5.74 -19.57 -3.14
C SER A 145 -5.73 -18.06 -2.83
N LEU A 146 -5.62 -17.21 -3.85
CA LEU A 146 -5.66 -15.77 -3.68
C LEU A 146 -7.05 -15.31 -3.22
N ARG A 147 -7.06 -14.23 -2.46
CA ARG A 147 -8.29 -13.59 -1.95
C ARG A 147 -8.23 -12.09 -2.18
N LEU A 148 -9.43 -11.52 -2.24
CA LEU A 148 -9.67 -10.09 -2.19
C LEU A 148 -10.41 -9.77 -0.89
N TRP A 149 -9.78 -9.00 -0.03
CA TRP A 149 -10.37 -8.55 1.22
C TRP A 149 -10.87 -7.12 1.08
N ILE A 150 -12.19 -6.94 1.22
CA ILE A 150 -12.85 -5.64 1.30
C ILE A 150 -13.24 -5.41 2.75
N ASP A 151 -12.47 -4.61 3.47
CA ASP A 151 -12.79 -4.20 4.85
C ASP A 151 -13.96 -3.20 4.80
N LYS A 152 -15.19 -3.72 4.90
CA LYS A 152 -16.42 -2.92 4.75
C LYS A 152 -16.74 -2.09 5.97
N ASN A 153 -16.43 -2.63 7.14
CA ASN A 153 -16.71 -2.00 8.43
C ASN A 153 -15.57 -1.09 8.90
N HIS A 154 -14.40 -1.16 8.21
CA HIS A 154 -13.24 -0.32 8.46
C HIS A 154 -12.64 -0.54 9.85
N ASP A 155 -12.49 -1.79 10.26
CA ASP A 155 -11.94 -2.13 11.57
C ASP A 155 -10.55 -2.81 11.53
N GLY A 156 -10.06 -3.15 10.32
CA GLY A 156 -8.76 -3.77 10.10
C GLY A 156 -8.72 -5.27 10.41
N PHE A 157 -9.89 -5.92 10.53
CA PHE A 157 -10.01 -7.36 10.70
C PHE A 157 -10.72 -7.97 9.49
N ALA A 158 -10.23 -9.10 9.01
CA ALA A 158 -10.80 -9.77 7.84
C ALA A 158 -11.85 -10.80 8.27
N GLU A 159 -13.11 -10.42 8.29
CA GLU A 159 -14.21 -11.33 8.53
C GLU A 159 -14.52 -12.19 7.29
N PRO A 160 -15.06 -13.41 7.45
CA PRO A 160 -15.35 -14.30 6.34
C PRO A 160 -16.24 -13.68 5.24
N GLU A 161 -17.17 -12.79 5.59
CA GLU A 161 -18.07 -12.09 4.67
C GLU A 161 -17.44 -10.93 3.90
N GLU A 162 -16.19 -10.61 4.21
CA GLU A 162 -15.38 -9.57 3.58
C GLU A 162 -14.30 -10.13 2.65
N VAL A 163 -14.10 -11.47 2.69
CA VAL A 163 -13.05 -12.16 1.96
C VAL A 163 -13.63 -12.93 0.79
N PHE A 164 -13.23 -12.57 -0.42
CA PHE A 164 -13.75 -13.07 -1.68
C PHE A 164 -12.66 -13.77 -2.49
N THR A 165 -13.05 -14.70 -3.36
CA THR A 165 -12.17 -15.15 -4.45
C THR A 165 -12.04 -14.04 -5.49
N LEU A 166 -10.97 -14.06 -6.29
CA LEU A 166 -10.77 -13.07 -7.34
C LEU A 166 -11.93 -13.03 -8.35
N PRO A 167 -12.41 -14.20 -8.88
CA PRO A 167 -13.53 -14.22 -9.83
C PRO A 167 -14.85 -13.71 -9.28
N GLU A 168 -15.13 -13.85 -7.96
CA GLU A 168 -16.34 -13.31 -7.34
C GLU A 168 -16.44 -11.78 -7.47
N LEU A 169 -15.29 -11.09 -7.54
CA LEU A 169 -15.21 -9.64 -7.73
C LEU A 169 -14.78 -9.26 -9.16
N GLY A 170 -14.88 -10.20 -10.11
CA GLY A 170 -14.62 -9.94 -11.52
C GLY A 170 -13.14 -9.75 -11.86
N VAL A 171 -12.22 -10.27 -11.03
CA VAL A 171 -10.78 -10.27 -11.28
C VAL A 171 -10.37 -11.66 -11.76
N PHE A 172 -9.95 -11.76 -13.01
CA PHE A 172 -9.59 -13.03 -13.66
C PHE A 172 -8.10 -13.12 -13.96
N SER A 173 -7.40 -12.00 -13.98
CA SER A 173 -5.95 -11.96 -14.14
C SER A 173 -5.33 -10.70 -13.56
N ILE A 174 -4.06 -10.79 -13.13
CA ILE A 174 -3.25 -9.68 -12.62
C ILE A 174 -1.93 -9.67 -13.38
N SER A 175 -1.66 -8.59 -14.13
CA SER A 175 -0.38 -8.43 -14.83
C SER A 175 0.76 -8.20 -13.85
N LEU A 176 1.88 -8.85 -14.07
CA LEU A 176 3.13 -8.63 -13.34
C LEU A 176 4.01 -7.56 -13.99
N ARG A 177 3.62 -7.05 -15.16
CA ARG A 177 4.28 -5.92 -15.85
C ARG A 177 3.84 -4.61 -15.24
N TYR A 178 4.30 -4.35 -14.02
CA TYR A 178 3.96 -3.11 -13.32
C TYR A 178 4.83 -1.93 -13.79
N ARG A 179 4.31 -0.72 -13.57
CA ARG A 179 5.00 0.54 -13.85
C ARG A 179 4.96 1.45 -12.63
N GLN A 180 5.97 2.29 -12.49
CA GLN A 180 5.94 3.36 -11.49
C GLN A 180 4.80 4.35 -11.77
N SER A 181 4.25 4.88 -10.71
CA SER A 181 3.23 5.91 -10.70
C SER A 181 3.64 7.03 -9.75
N ARG A 182 3.26 8.26 -10.08
CA ARG A 182 3.46 9.44 -9.23
C ARG A 182 2.15 9.91 -8.59
N ARG A 183 1.13 9.05 -8.63
CA ARG A 183 -0.17 9.37 -8.06
C ARG A 183 -0.04 9.40 -6.54
N GLU A 184 -0.58 10.45 -5.96
CA GLU A 184 -0.77 10.63 -4.52
C GLU A 184 -2.21 11.06 -4.31
N ASP A 185 -2.83 10.68 -3.20
CA ASP A 185 -4.13 11.22 -2.83
C ASP A 185 -3.99 12.43 -1.91
N ILE A 186 -5.12 13.01 -1.52
CA ILE A 186 -5.17 14.20 -0.68
C ILE A 186 -4.71 13.95 0.76
N PHE A 187 -4.50 12.71 1.15
CA PHE A 187 -4.10 12.28 2.48
C PHE A 187 -2.61 11.89 2.57
N GLY A 188 -1.89 11.89 1.43
CA GLY A 188 -0.49 11.52 1.36
C GLY A 188 -0.25 10.04 1.01
N ASN A 189 -1.28 9.26 0.73
CA ASN A 189 -1.10 7.88 0.30
C ASN A 189 -0.49 7.83 -1.10
N LEU A 190 0.62 7.09 -1.24
CA LEU A 190 1.42 7.06 -2.46
C LEU A 190 1.10 5.82 -3.29
N PHE A 191 0.47 6.00 -4.44
CA PHE A 191 0.20 4.94 -5.41
C PHE A 191 1.45 4.70 -6.27
N ARG A 192 2.43 3.96 -5.74
CA ARG A 192 3.79 3.88 -6.30
C ARG A 192 3.91 3.01 -7.53
N TYR A 193 3.26 1.86 -7.54
CA TYR A 193 3.32 0.93 -8.66
C TYR A 193 1.92 0.56 -9.10
N LYS A 194 1.76 0.34 -10.40
CA LYS A 194 0.46 -0.04 -10.98
C LYS A 194 0.62 -1.09 -12.04
N ALA A 195 -0.33 -1.99 -12.11
CA ALA A 195 -0.46 -2.98 -13.16
C ALA A 195 -1.92 -3.12 -13.59
N ARG A 196 -2.12 -3.72 -14.75
CA ARG A 196 -3.44 -4.06 -15.27
C ARG A 196 -3.98 -5.30 -14.60
N ILE A 197 -5.30 -5.34 -14.47
CA ILE A 197 -6.05 -6.57 -14.21
C ILE A 197 -6.90 -6.92 -15.43
N ASN A 198 -7.29 -8.19 -15.54
CA ASN A 198 -8.14 -8.73 -16.61
C ASN A 198 -7.52 -8.60 -18.01
N LEU A 199 -6.19 -8.73 -18.14
CA LEU A 199 -5.54 -8.93 -19.42
C LEU A 199 -5.73 -10.38 -19.87
N THR A 200 -6.05 -10.56 -21.15
CA THR A 200 -6.17 -11.87 -21.79
C THR A 200 -4.93 -12.24 -22.58
N ASP A 201 -4.02 -11.28 -22.80
CA ASP A 201 -2.78 -11.44 -23.53
C ASP A 201 -1.69 -10.59 -22.90
N PRO A 202 -0.53 -11.18 -22.49
CA PRO A 202 0.62 -10.43 -21.95
C PRO A 202 1.15 -9.36 -22.90
N GLU A 203 0.98 -9.55 -24.20
CA GLU A 203 1.38 -8.58 -25.24
C GLU A 203 0.33 -7.47 -25.45
N GLU A 204 -0.83 -7.55 -24.80
CA GLU A 204 -1.88 -6.55 -24.94
C GLU A 204 -1.39 -5.17 -24.52
N ASN A 205 -1.63 -4.19 -25.40
CA ASN A 205 -1.12 -2.82 -25.23
C ASN A 205 -1.68 -2.18 -23.95
N GLU A 206 -0.83 -1.93 -22.97
CA GLU A 206 -1.14 -1.28 -21.70
C GLU A 206 -1.69 0.16 -21.84
N SER A 207 -1.74 0.72 -23.05
CA SER A 207 -2.31 2.03 -23.32
C SER A 207 -3.83 2.05 -23.33
N LYS A 208 -4.50 0.88 -23.41
CA LYS A 208 -5.96 0.80 -23.35
C LYS A 208 -6.46 1.14 -21.94
N ALA A 209 -7.59 1.83 -21.84
CA ALA A 209 -8.25 2.06 -20.56
C ALA A 209 -8.77 0.72 -19.98
N GLY A 210 -8.62 0.50 -18.68
CA GLY A 210 -9.08 -0.70 -18.01
C GLY A 210 -8.75 -0.65 -16.51
N PRO A 211 -9.29 -1.59 -15.72
CA PRO A 211 -9.11 -1.59 -14.29
C PRO A 211 -7.63 -1.82 -13.92
N LEU A 212 -7.24 -1.26 -12.79
CA LEU A 212 -5.86 -1.24 -12.31
C LEU A 212 -5.78 -1.78 -10.88
N ALA A 213 -4.71 -2.53 -10.62
CA ALA A 213 -4.19 -2.76 -9.30
C ALA A 213 -3.09 -1.74 -9.00
N TYR A 214 -3.03 -1.25 -7.78
CA TYR A 214 -1.95 -0.40 -7.30
C TYR A 214 -1.32 -0.98 -6.05
N ASP A 215 0.01 -0.95 -6.00
CA ASP A 215 0.76 -1.08 -4.76
C ASP A 215 0.80 0.33 -4.13
N VAL A 216 0.12 0.47 -2.98
CA VAL A 216 -0.12 1.77 -2.34
C VAL A 216 0.62 1.82 -1.02
N PHE A 217 1.56 2.75 -0.91
CA PHE A 217 2.25 3.06 0.34
C PHE A 217 1.35 3.97 1.17
N PHE A 218 0.84 3.43 2.24
CA PHE A 218 -0.04 4.14 3.14
C PHE A 218 0.70 5.11 4.05
N GLU A 219 0.12 6.28 4.26
CA GLU A 219 0.55 7.16 5.33
C GLU A 219 0.28 6.50 6.69
N SER A 220 1.19 6.69 7.63
CA SER A 220 1.06 6.14 8.98
C SER A 220 1.53 7.13 10.04
N ILE A 221 0.99 7.00 11.25
CA ILE A 221 1.42 7.79 12.40
C ILE A 221 2.51 7.00 13.10
N GLY A 222 3.75 7.52 13.04
CA GLY A 222 4.86 6.94 13.79
C GLY A 222 4.56 6.99 15.28
N SER A 223 4.60 5.84 15.95
CA SER A 223 4.71 5.82 17.41
C SER A 223 6.11 6.29 17.78
N ASN A 224 6.22 7.45 18.43
CA ASN A 224 7.44 7.93 19.07
C ASN A 224 7.97 6.92 20.10
#